data_3d7cdcd0c0606288a8dc21cf5b986e7e
#
_entry.id   3d7cdcd0c0606288a8dc21cf5b986e7e
#
_cell.length_a   1.000
_cell.length_b   1.000
_cell.length_c   1.000
_cell.angle_alpha   90.00
_cell.angle_beta   90.00
_cell.angle_gamma   90.00
#
_symmetry.space_group_name_H-M   'P 1'
#
loop_
_entity.id
_entity.type
_entity.pdbx_description
1 polymer ?
#
loop_
_entity_poly.entity_id
_entity_poly.type
_entity_poly.pdbx_seq_one_letter_code
_entity_poly.pdbx_strand_id
1 'polypeptide(L)'
;MVDACAWGPRLRFSAPPRLVTEFYRAHETNLAAPFLLYGSGDFHYLTALRLRSVAEPIVLVSFDNHPDWDVRPPKWACGGWVNRALELPRVRLASVWGCGNFECWWPHQIFGNRRAERAGILEVHPWADDRPLKDRQRKGAILRENWRERFEEFAKRLAGENVYVTIDLDCLCIEQAVTNWESGRFIVTDLEWALQKLREFAPITSGDICGAYSPPKYARWKQGFAGEFDRPKLAPPNLEKARTTNLATLEKLWPLLTGSL
;
A
#
# COMPACT_ATOMS: atom_id res chain seq x y z
N MET A 1 -6.47 18.78 9.33
CA MET A 1 -5.61 18.72 8.10
C MET A 1 -4.26 19.30 8.47
N VAL A 2 -3.17 18.66 8.03
CA VAL A 2 -1.79 19.11 8.31
C VAL A 2 -1.19 19.61 7.00
N ASP A 3 -0.62 20.80 6.99
CA ASP A 3 0.13 21.30 5.83
C ASP A 3 1.54 20.69 5.82
N ALA A 4 1.73 19.71 4.94
CA ALA A 4 3.02 19.08 4.68
C ALA A 4 3.53 19.34 3.24
N CYS A 5 2.96 20.33 2.54
CA CYS A 5 3.27 20.61 1.13
C CYS A 5 4.76 20.88 0.89
N ALA A 6 5.44 21.55 1.82
CA ALA A 6 6.87 21.81 1.73
C ALA A 6 7.74 20.53 1.78
N TRP A 7 7.23 19.46 2.37
CA TRP A 7 7.90 18.15 2.46
C TRP A 7 7.70 17.31 1.19
N GLY A 8 6.58 17.50 0.49
CA GLY A 8 6.20 16.67 -0.66
C GLY A 8 7.35 16.46 -1.66
N PRO A 9 7.94 17.52 -2.28
CA PRO A 9 9.03 17.34 -3.23
C PRO A 9 10.28 16.67 -2.65
N ARG A 10 10.52 16.85 -1.34
CA ARG A 10 11.68 16.29 -0.63
C ARG A 10 11.53 14.80 -0.35
N LEU A 11 10.30 14.34 -0.09
CA LEU A 11 9.97 12.96 0.29
C LEU A 11 9.51 12.10 -0.87
N ARG A 12 8.99 12.68 -1.94
CA ARG A 12 8.34 11.96 -3.04
C ARG A 12 9.19 10.80 -3.57
N PHE A 13 8.58 9.62 -3.80
CA PHE A 13 9.16 8.39 -4.31
C PHE A 13 10.20 7.76 -3.36
N SER A 14 11.20 8.49 -2.95
CA SER A 14 12.21 8.02 -2.01
C SER A 14 12.86 9.15 -1.24
N ALA A 15 13.37 8.89 -0.04
CA ALA A 15 14.07 9.88 0.77
C ALA A 15 15.27 9.27 1.55
N PRO A 16 16.34 10.05 1.79
CA PRO A 16 17.42 9.62 2.65
C PRO A 16 16.93 9.47 4.10
N PRO A 17 17.49 8.52 4.88
CA PRO A 17 17.06 8.26 6.25
C PRO A 17 17.03 9.49 7.17
N ARG A 18 17.99 10.41 7.00
CA ARG A 18 18.02 11.67 7.76
C ARG A 18 16.75 12.50 7.54
N LEU A 19 16.35 12.67 6.28
CA LEU A 19 15.17 13.45 5.93
C LEU A 19 13.88 12.81 6.43
N VAL A 20 13.80 11.48 6.35
CA VAL A 20 12.69 10.70 6.90
C VAL A 20 12.58 10.90 8.42
N THR A 21 13.71 10.92 9.13
CA THR A 21 13.76 11.17 10.56
C THR A 21 13.37 12.61 10.91
N GLU A 22 13.81 13.58 10.13
CA GLU A 22 13.41 15.00 10.28
C GLU A 22 11.90 15.16 10.12
N PHE A 23 11.33 14.54 9.08
CA PHE A 23 9.88 14.54 8.85
C PHE A 23 9.11 13.90 10.00
N TYR A 24 9.54 12.72 10.44
CA TYR A 24 8.91 12.01 11.57
C TYR A 24 8.87 12.90 12.82
N ARG A 25 10.00 13.48 13.24
CA ARG A 25 10.06 14.36 14.40
C ARG A 25 9.16 15.59 14.28
N ALA A 26 9.08 16.18 13.10
CA ALA A 26 8.25 17.35 12.84
C ALA A 26 6.73 17.04 12.88
N HIS A 27 6.35 15.78 12.64
CA HIS A 27 4.96 15.38 12.46
C HIS A 27 4.53 14.20 13.32
N GLU A 28 5.32 13.83 14.34
CA GLU A 28 5.09 12.65 15.18
C GLU A 28 3.68 12.63 15.77
N THR A 29 3.22 13.76 16.34
CA THR A 29 1.86 13.89 16.90
C THR A 29 0.78 13.68 15.83
N ASN A 30 1.00 14.17 14.60
CA ASN A 30 0.03 14.00 13.52
C ASN A 30 0.02 12.55 13.00
N LEU A 31 1.20 11.94 12.91
CA LEU A 31 1.36 10.54 12.53
C LEU A 31 0.80 9.57 13.57
N ALA A 32 0.58 9.99 14.81
CA ALA A 32 -0.06 9.19 15.83
C ALA A 32 -1.58 9.08 15.68
N ALA A 33 -2.22 9.86 14.78
CA ALA A 33 -3.65 9.72 14.51
C ALA A 33 -4.00 8.29 14.05
N PRO A 34 -5.12 7.70 14.49
CA PRO A 34 -5.44 6.30 14.16
C PRO A 34 -5.63 6.08 12.66
N PHE A 35 -6.18 7.06 11.95
CA PHE A 35 -6.39 6.97 10.50
C PHE A 35 -5.83 8.19 9.80
N LEU A 36 -5.18 7.96 8.65
CA LEU A 36 -4.50 9.01 7.88
C LEU A 36 -4.87 8.92 6.40
N LEU A 37 -4.83 10.08 5.73
CA LEU A 37 -4.94 10.18 4.30
C LEU A 37 -3.68 10.86 3.78
N TYR A 38 -2.93 10.14 2.94
CA TYR A 38 -1.76 10.69 2.25
C TYR A 38 -2.13 11.17 0.84
N GLY A 39 -1.15 11.62 0.07
CA GLY A 39 -1.33 11.97 -1.33
C GLY A 39 -1.11 10.77 -2.27
N SER A 40 -0.13 10.92 -3.17
CA SER A 40 0.24 9.88 -4.14
C SER A 40 0.83 8.63 -3.47
N GLY A 41 0.75 7.48 -4.13
CA GLY A 41 1.45 6.23 -3.77
C GLY A 41 2.97 6.38 -3.62
N ASP A 42 3.57 7.43 -4.22
CA ASP A 42 4.96 7.79 -3.96
C ASP A 42 5.28 8.04 -2.48
N PHE A 43 4.27 8.29 -1.68
CA PHE A 43 4.39 8.52 -0.24
C PHE A 43 3.98 7.31 0.59
N HIS A 44 3.63 6.18 -0.02
CA HIS A 44 3.16 4.99 0.68
C HIS A 44 4.13 4.52 1.78
N TYR A 45 5.45 4.73 1.60
CA TYR A 45 6.43 4.39 2.63
C TYR A 45 6.30 5.19 3.94
N LEU A 46 5.48 6.25 3.99
CA LEU A 46 5.16 6.95 5.23
C LEU A 46 4.32 6.06 6.17
N THR A 47 3.62 5.06 5.64
CA THR A 47 2.94 4.02 6.43
C THR A 47 3.93 3.34 7.38
N ALA A 48 5.13 2.99 6.93
CA ALA A 48 6.15 2.42 7.81
C ALA A 48 6.62 3.38 8.92
N LEU A 49 6.55 4.70 8.68
CA LEU A 49 6.80 5.70 9.74
C LEU A 49 5.64 5.78 10.73
N ARG A 50 4.42 5.79 10.20
CA ARG A 50 3.19 5.80 10.99
C ARG A 50 3.15 4.61 11.95
N LEU A 51 3.54 3.43 11.49
CA LEU A 51 3.58 2.21 12.28
C LEU A 51 4.51 2.30 13.51
N ARG A 52 5.47 3.23 13.55
CA ARG A 52 6.29 3.49 14.76
C ARG A 52 5.48 4.03 15.93
N SER A 53 4.37 4.70 15.65
CA SER A 53 3.48 5.27 16.68
C SER A 53 2.39 4.30 17.14
N VAL A 54 2.26 3.12 16.52
CA VAL A 54 1.33 2.09 16.96
C VAL A 54 1.91 1.39 18.21
N ALA A 55 1.16 1.35 19.29
CA ALA A 55 1.64 0.78 20.55
C ALA A 55 1.54 -0.76 20.55
N GLU A 56 0.39 -1.28 20.15
CA GLU A 56 0.05 -2.69 20.25
C GLU A 56 0.59 -3.50 19.06
N PRO A 57 0.81 -4.82 19.25
CA PRO A 57 1.08 -5.71 18.14
C PRO A 57 -0.05 -5.68 17.12
N ILE A 58 0.31 -5.71 15.83
CA ILE A 58 -0.64 -5.64 14.72
C ILE A 58 -0.32 -6.67 13.64
N VAL A 59 -1.36 -7.00 12.85
CA VAL A 59 -1.23 -7.55 11.52
C VAL A 59 -1.46 -6.41 10.50
N LEU A 60 -0.50 -6.23 9.59
CA LEU A 60 -0.58 -5.25 8.52
C LEU A 60 -1.26 -5.88 7.31
N VAL A 61 -2.38 -5.30 6.87
CA VAL A 61 -3.09 -5.69 5.64
C VAL A 61 -2.97 -4.55 4.64
N SER A 62 -2.35 -4.80 3.49
CA SER A 62 -2.19 -3.83 2.42
C SER A 62 -3.00 -4.25 1.20
N PHE A 63 -3.80 -3.34 0.66
CA PHE A 63 -4.38 -3.46 -0.68
C PHE A 63 -3.56 -2.58 -1.62
N ASP A 64 -2.88 -3.20 -2.59
CA ASP A 64 -1.87 -2.54 -3.40
C ASP A 64 -1.65 -3.29 -4.72
N ASN A 65 -1.47 -2.57 -5.81
CA ASN A 65 -1.08 -3.17 -7.08
C ASN A 65 0.39 -3.61 -7.10
N HIS A 66 1.20 -3.13 -6.13
CA HIS A 66 2.61 -3.43 -5.95
C HIS A 66 2.85 -4.22 -4.66
N PRO A 67 3.82 -5.13 -4.61
CA PRO A 67 4.14 -5.87 -3.39
C PRO A 67 4.94 -5.05 -2.38
N ASP A 68 5.54 -3.95 -2.79
CA ASP A 68 6.35 -2.99 -2.02
C ASP A 68 7.40 -3.66 -1.10
N TRP A 69 7.95 -4.75 -1.56
CA TRP A 69 8.85 -5.65 -0.85
C TRP A 69 10.30 -5.64 -1.34
N ASP A 70 10.68 -4.70 -2.22
CA ASP A 70 12.03 -4.63 -2.80
C ASP A 70 13.10 -4.44 -1.73
N VAL A 71 14.09 -5.32 -1.72
CA VAL A 71 15.20 -5.30 -0.76
C VAL A 71 16.37 -4.43 -1.19
N ARG A 72 16.36 -3.94 -2.44
CA ARG A 72 17.40 -3.08 -2.98
C ARG A 72 17.31 -1.65 -2.41
N PRO A 73 18.41 -0.91 -2.37
CA PRO A 73 18.36 0.52 -2.02
C PRO A 73 17.62 1.36 -3.10
N PRO A 74 17.03 2.49 -2.72
CA PRO A 74 17.08 3.09 -1.40
C PRO A 74 16.10 2.44 -0.41
N LYS A 75 16.50 2.31 0.87
CA LYS A 75 15.68 1.65 1.90
C LYS A 75 14.35 2.35 2.20
N TRP A 76 14.29 3.67 2.06
CA TRP A 76 13.10 4.49 2.22
C TRP A 76 12.59 4.91 0.83
N ALA A 77 11.85 4.05 0.20
CA ALA A 77 11.19 4.25 -1.08
C ALA A 77 9.81 3.58 -1.06
N CYS A 78 8.91 4.01 -1.95
CA CYS A 78 7.58 3.41 -2.06
C CYS A 78 7.66 1.89 -2.30
N GLY A 79 8.43 1.42 -3.26
CA GLY A 79 8.53 -0.02 -3.59
C GLY A 79 9.22 -0.93 -2.55
N GLY A 80 9.68 -0.40 -1.40
CA GLY A 80 10.40 -1.19 -0.39
C GLY A 80 9.92 -1.01 1.05
N TRP A 81 8.83 -0.31 1.26
CA TRP A 81 8.42 0.11 2.61
C TRP A 81 7.89 -1.04 3.48
N VAL A 82 7.32 -2.08 2.89
CA VAL A 82 6.87 -3.27 3.63
C VAL A 82 8.01 -3.88 4.44
N ASN A 83 9.24 -3.83 3.91
CA ASN A 83 10.42 -4.29 4.65
C ASN A 83 10.69 -3.42 5.88
N ARG A 84 10.43 -2.10 5.79
CA ARG A 84 10.59 -1.18 6.93
C ARG A 84 9.53 -1.42 8.00
N ALA A 85 8.31 -1.78 7.57
CA ALA A 85 7.25 -2.19 8.49
C ALA A 85 7.63 -3.47 9.24
N LEU A 86 8.13 -4.48 8.53
CA LEU A 86 8.54 -5.76 9.12
C LEU A 86 9.78 -5.68 10.03
N GLU A 87 10.55 -4.59 10.00
CA GLU A 87 11.62 -4.32 10.98
C GLU A 87 11.09 -3.92 12.35
N LEU A 88 9.82 -3.56 12.45
CA LEU A 88 9.18 -3.18 13.70
C LEU A 88 8.68 -4.44 14.44
N PRO A 89 9.11 -4.72 15.68
CA PRO A 89 8.71 -5.94 16.40
C PRO A 89 7.21 -6.08 16.59
N ARG A 90 6.47 -4.98 16.53
CA ARG A 90 5.00 -4.96 16.64
C ARG A 90 4.26 -5.40 15.39
N VAL A 91 4.89 -5.40 14.23
CA VAL A 91 4.31 -5.92 12.99
C VAL A 91 4.59 -7.42 12.92
N ARG A 92 3.59 -8.22 13.28
CA ARG A 92 3.73 -9.68 13.38
C ARG A 92 3.65 -10.37 12.01
N LEU A 93 2.85 -9.80 11.13
CA LEU A 93 2.62 -10.26 9.77
C LEU A 93 2.30 -9.05 8.89
N ALA A 94 2.82 -9.03 7.67
CA ALA A 94 2.34 -8.18 6.59
C ALA A 94 1.70 -9.05 5.51
N SER A 95 0.49 -8.68 5.06
CA SER A 95 -0.24 -9.38 3.99
C SER A 95 -0.64 -8.38 2.92
N VAL A 96 -0.10 -8.52 1.70
CA VAL A 96 -0.31 -7.60 0.57
C VAL A 96 -1.20 -8.26 -0.47
N TRP A 97 -2.33 -7.63 -0.78
CA TRP A 97 -3.39 -8.17 -1.63
C TRP A 97 -3.58 -7.37 -2.90
N GLY A 98 -3.70 -8.07 -4.01
CA GLY A 98 -4.09 -7.48 -5.29
C GLY A 98 -2.94 -7.07 -6.20
N CYS A 99 -1.72 -7.52 -5.91
CA CYS A 99 -0.55 -7.17 -6.73
C CYS A 99 -0.73 -7.65 -8.18
N GLY A 100 -0.86 -6.71 -9.11
CA GLY A 100 -1.00 -6.99 -10.55
C GLY A 100 0.31 -6.84 -11.32
N ASN A 101 1.30 -6.25 -10.69
CA ASN A 101 2.54 -5.85 -11.31
C ASN A 101 3.52 -7.04 -11.47
N PHE A 102 4.57 -6.86 -12.28
CA PHE A 102 5.54 -7.89 -12.66
C PHE A 102 6.46 -8.33 -11.51
N GLU A 103 6.61 -7.54 -10.46
CA GLU A 103 7.55 -7.78 -9.35
C GLU A 103 7.26 -9.06 -8.56
N CYS A 104 6.04 -9.55 -8.61
CA CYS A 104 5.64 -10.80 -7.97
C CYS A 104 6.10 -12.05 -8.73
N TRP A 105 6.65 -11.90 -9.96
CA TRP A 105 6.90 -12.99 -10.88
C TRP A 105 8.36 -13.09 -11.28
N TRP A 106 8.75 -14.28 -11.75
CA TRP A 106 10.10 -14.50 -12.30
C TRP A 106 10.31 -13.66 -13.58
N PRO A 107 11.48 -13.01 -13.76
CA PRO A 107 12.65 -13.03 -12.86
C PRO A 107 12.61 -11.97 -11.74
N HIS A 108 11.72 -10.99 -11.78
CA HIS A 108 11.75 -9.80 -10.93
C HIS A 108 11.53 -10.09 -9.44
N GLN A 109 10.79 -11.15 -9.11
CA GLN A 109 10.57 -11.58 -7.72
C GLN A 109 11.86 -11.87 -6.92
N ILE A 110 13.03 -11.99 -7.60
CA ILE A 110 14.31 -12.19 -6.93
C ILE A 110 14.74 -10.99 -6.08
N PHE A 111 14.22 -9.80 -6.40
CA PHE A 111 14.47 -8.57 -5.66
C PHE A 111 13.49 -8.39 -4.48
N GLY A 112 12.46 -9.21 -4.38
CA GLY A 112 11.51 -9.19 -3.27
C GLY A 112 12.05 -9.85 -2.00
N ASN A 113 11.44 -9.53 -0.87
CA ASN A 113 11.81 -10.11 0.44
C ASN A 113 11.35 -11.58 0.58
N ARG A 114 11.95 -12.45 -0.22
CA ARG A 114 11.70 -13.90 -0.21
C ARG A 114 12.05 -14.56 1.13
N ARG A 115 12.91 -13.93 1.93
CA ARG A 115 13.24 -14.42 3.27
C ARG A 115 12.05 -14.26 4.21
N ALA A 116 11.42 -13.09 4.23
CA ALA A 116 10.22 -12.81 5.03
C ALA A 116 9.04 -13.68 4.58
N GLU A 117 8.85 -13.84 3.25
CA GLU A 117 7.79 -14.69 2.69
C GLU A 117 7.98 -16.17 3.11
N ARG A 118 9.22 -16.70 3.06
CA ARG A 118 9.51 -18.06 3.52
C ARG A 118 9.39 -18.24 5.03
N ALA A 119 9.69 -17.20 5.80
CA ALA A 119 9.53 -17.19 7.24
C ALA A 119 8.05 -17.07 7.68
N GLY A 120 7.12 -16.83 6.76
CA GLY A 120 5.70 -16.68 7.05
C GLY A 120 5.30 -15.37 7.73
N ILE A 121 6.20 -14.36 7.74
CA ILE A 121 5.92 -13.02 8.27
C ILE A 121 5.53 -12.02 7.17
N LEU A 122 5.56 -12.46 5.90
CA LEU A 122 5.08 -11.74 4.74
C LEU A 122 4.25 -12.69 3.86
N GLU A 123 3.04 -12.28 3.53
CA GLU A 123 2.19 -12.94 2.53
C GLU A 123 1.95 -11.97 1.39
N VAL A 124 2.13 -12.42 0.15
CA VAL A 124 1.86 -11.62 -1.05
C VAL A 124 0.88 -12.36 -1.93
N HIS A 125 -0.23 -11.69 -2.27
CA HIS A 125 -1.36 -12.27 -2.99
C HIS A 125 -1.53 -11.60 -4.36
N PRO A 126 -0.70 -12.00 -5.36
CA PRO A 126 -0.76 -11.43 -6.70
C PRO A 126 -1.89 -12.05 -7.54
N TRP A 127 -2.47 -11.21 -8.41
CA TRP A 127 -3.40 -11.66 -9.43
C TRP A 127 -2.72 -12.57 -10.46
N ALA A 128 -3.30 -13.72 -10.70
CA ALA A 128 -2.75 -14.74 -11.60
C ALA A 128 -3.67 -15.12 -12.77
N ASP A 129 -4.78 -14.39 -13.00
CA ASP A 129 -5.74 -14.71 -14.05
C ASP A 129 -5.10 -14.78 -15.45
N ASP A 130 -4.23 -13.82 -15.77
CA ASP A 130 -3.54 -13.74 -17.06
C ASP A 130 -2.16 -14.42 -17.06
N ARG A 131 -1.88 -15.25 -16.04
CA ARG A 131 -0.59 -15.91 -15.91
C ARG A 131 -0.65 -17.36 -16.40
N PRO A 132 0.49 -17.89 -16.90
CA PRO A 132 0.59 -19.31 -17.23
C PRO A 132 0.24 -20.20 -16.03
N LEU A 133 -0.24 -21.42 -16.29
CA LEU A 133 -0.66 -22.37 -15.23
C LEU A 133 0.39 -22.59 -14.14
N LYS A 134 1.69 -22.65 -14.51
CA LYS A 134 2.79 -22.77 -13.56
C LYS A 134 2.86 -21.62 -12.54
N ASP A 135 2.54 -20.41 -12.99
CA ASP A 135 2.57 -19.22 -12.13
C ASP A 135 1.34 -19.15 -11.22
N ARG A 136 0.19 -19.68 -11.67
CA ARG A 136 -1.04 -19.78 -10.85
C ARG A 136 -0.85 -20.67 -9.62
N GLN A 137 0.14 -21.56 -9.62
CA GLN A 137 0.50 -22.42 -8.48
C GLN A 137 1.40 -21.70 -7.47
N ARG A 138 1.82 -20.44 -7.71
CA ARG A 138 2.58 -19.68 -6.74
C ARG A 138 1.80 -19.57 -5.43
N LYS A 139 2.48 -19.82 -4.30
CA LYS A 139 1.89 -19.62 -2.98
C LYS A 139 1.35 -18.19 -2.86
N GLY A 140 0.12 -18.05 -2.44
CA GLY A 140 -0.55 -16.76 -2.31
C GLY A 140 -1.21 -16.23 -3.58
N ALA A 141 -0.94 -16.79 -4.78
CA ALA A 141 -1.58 -16.34 -6.02
C ALA A 141 -3.11 -16.41 -5.92
N ILE A 142 -3.79 -15.36 -6.37
CA ILE A 142 -5.25 -15.24 -6.36
C ILE A 142 -5.79 -15.14 -7.79
N LEU A 143 -7.01 -15.61 -7.96
CA LEU A 143 -7.80 -15.47 -9.17
C LEU A 143 -9.09 -14.71 -8.85
N ARG A 144 -9.68 -14.06 -9.86
CA ARG A 144 -10.94 -13.33 -9.68
C ARG A 144 -12.07 -14.21 -9.11
N GLU A 145 -12.05 -15.50 -9.44
CA GLU A 145 -13.04 -16.47 -8.96
C GLU A 145 -12.86 -16.90 -7.50
N ASN A 146 -11.63 -16.84 -6.94
CA ASN A 146 -11.34 -17.42 -5.63
C ASN A 146 -10.76 -16.44 -4.59
N TRP A 147 -10.46 -15.20 -4.97
CA TRP A 147 -9.78 -14.27 -4.05
C TRP A 147 -10.60 -13.98 -2.79
N ARG A 148 -11.94 -13.93 -2.89
CA ARG A 148 -12.81 -13.67 -1.74
C ARG A 148 -12.78 -14.81 -0.73
N GLU A 149 -12.84 -16.04 -1.21
CA GLU A 149 -12.71 -17.22 -0.36
C GLU A 149 -11.37 -17.20 0.38
N ARG A 150 -10.26 -16.99 -0.36
CA ARG A 150 -8.92 -16.90 0.24
C ARG A 150 -8.77 -15.75 1.21
N PHE A 151 -9.37 -14.60 0.92
CA PHE A 151 -9.36 -13.46 1.81
C PHE A 151 -10.17 -13.72 3.08
N GLU A 152 -11.32 -14.37 2.98
CA GLU A 152 -12.12 -14.73 4.14
C GLU A 152 -11.39 -15.76 5.03
N GLU A 153 -10.73 -16.75 4.45
CA GLU A 153 -9.87 -17.68 5.20
C GLU A 153 -8.73 -16.93 5.93
N PHE A 154 -8.12 -15.95 5.27
CA PHE A 154 -7.13 -15.08 5.89
C PHE A 154 -7.73 -14.27 7.03
N ALA A 155 -8.88 -13.60 6.81
CA ALA A 155 -9.55 -12.79 7.83
C ALA A 155 -9.92 -13.62 9.07
N LYS A 156 -10.39 -14.87 8.91
CA LYS A 156 -10.67 -15.82 10.02
C LYS A 156 -9.42 -16.08 10.88
N ARG A 157 -8.22 -16.13 10.28
CA ARG A 157 -6.96 -16.32 11.03
C ARG A 157 -6.59 -15.10 11.89
N LEU A 158 -7.20 -13.95 11.65
CA LEU A 158 -6.93 -12.71 12.39
C LEU A 158 -7.76 -12.55 13.65
N ALA A 159 -8.58 -13.55 14.02
CA ALA A 159 -9.40 -13.49 15.22
C ALA A 159 -8.55 -13.18 16.47
N GLY A 160 -8.89 -12.09 17.16
CA GLY A 160 -8.14 -11.63 18.35
C GLY A 160 -6.89 -10.77 18.04
N GLU A 161 -6.58 -10.52 16.77
CA GLU A 161 -5.49 -9.62 16.38
C GLU A 161 -5.99 -8.19 16.19
N ASN A 162 -5.12 -7.21 16.43
CA ASN A 162 -5.33 -5.84 15.97
C ASN A 162 -4.88 -5.72 14.51
N VAL A 163 -5.71 -5.12 13.67
CA VAL A 163 -5.41 -4.96 12.24
C VAL A 163 -5.12 -3.51 11.92
N TYR A 164 -4.00 -3.29 11.22
CA TYR A 164 -3.72 -2.05 10.50
C TYR A 164 -4.01 -2.28 9.03
N VAL A 165 -4.89 -1.46 8.44
CA VAL A 165 -5.18 -1.53 7.01
C VAL A 165 -4.58 -0.34 6.28
N THR A 166 -3.84 -0.59 5.22
CA THR A 166 -3.40 0.45 4.27
C THR A 166 -3.96 0.15 2.88
N ILE A 167 -4.40 1.19 2.19
CA ILE A 167 -4.95 1.09 0.84
C ILE A 167 -4.19 2.05 -0.06
N ASP A 168 -3.43 1.51 -1.02
CA ASP A 168 -3.01 2.31 -2.17
C ASP A 168 -4.12 2.25 -3.22
N LEU A 169 -4.60 3.41 -3.66
CA LEU A 169 -5.69 3.50 -4.64
C LEU A 169 -5.31 2.88 -5.99
N ASP A 170 -4.03 2.64 -6.26
CA ASP A 170 -3.60 1.96 -7.48
C ASP A 170 -3.98 0.48 -7.52
N CYS A 171 -4.39 -0.12 -6.39
CA CYS A 171 -4.98 -1.46 -6.38
C CYS A 171 -6.32 -1.53 -7.13
N LEU A 172 -6.97 -0.39 -7.34
CA LEU A 172 -8.26 -0.27 -8.03
C LEU A 172 -8.09 -0.19 -9.56
N CYS A 173 -9.17 -0.53 -10.26
CA CYS A 173 -9.26 -0.32 -11.70
C CYS A 173 -9.26 1.17 -12.08
N ILE A 174 -8.87 1.48 -13.30
CA ILE A 174 -8.67 2.85 -13.79
C ILE A 174 -9.94 3.71 -13.78
N GLU A 175 -11.12 3.07 -13.84
CA GLU A 175 -12.41 3.76 -13.79
C GLU A 175 -12.74 4.30 -12.40
N GLN A 176 -12.09 3.76 -11.36
CA GLN A 176 -12.42 4.07 -9.96
C GLN A 176 -11.28 4.77 -9.21
N ALA A 177 -10.07 4.75 -9.73
CA ALA A 177 -8.95 5.53 -9.19
C ALA A 177 -8.04 6.04 -10.30
N VAL A 178 -7.62 7.29 -10.16
CA VAL A 178 -6.61 7.89 -11.02
C VAL A 178 -5.36 8.13 -10.20
N THR A 179 -4.28 7.42 -10.51
CA THR A 179 -3.05 7.37 -9.72
C THR A 179 -1.83 7.80 -10.53
N ASN A 180 -0.66 7.79 -9.92
CA ASN A 180 0.62 8.00 -10.60
C ASN A 180 1.24 6.68 -11.11
N TRP A 181 0.63 5.55 -10.77
CA TRP A 181 1.11 4.20 -11.05
C TRP A 181 0.10 3.41 -11.88
N GLU A 182 0.44 2.18 -12.25
CA GLU A 182 -0.46 1.30 -12.99
C GLU A 182 -1.69 0.94 -12.15
N SER A 183 -2.84 0.90 -12.79
CA SER A 183 -4.09 0.50 -12.15
C SER A 183 -4.15 -1.01 -11.89
N GLY A 184 -4.66 -1.36 -10.74
CA GLY A 184 -4.92 -2.73 -10.32
C GLY A 184 -6.23 -3.31 -10.88
N ARG A 185 -6.74 -4.33 -10.20
CA ARG A 185 -7.93 -5.09 -10.66
C ARG A 185 -9.08 -5.10 -9.68
N PHE A 186 -8.89 -4.59 -8.47
CA PHE A 186 -9.99 -4.43 -7.54
C PHE A 186 -10.97 -3.35 -8.03
N ILE A 187 -12.22 -3.50 -7.63
CA ILE A 187 -13.21 -2.44 -7.69
C ILE A 187 -13.57 -2.03 -6.26
N VAL A 188 -14.13 -0.84 -6.11
CA VAL A 188 -14.47 -0.30 -4.76
C VAL A 188 -15.29 -1.28 -3.95
N THR A 189 -16.29 -1.94 -4.56
CA THR A 189 -17.13 -2.94 -3.87
C THR A 189 -16.36 -4.19 -3.43
N ASP A 190 -15.20 -4.47 -4.00
CA ASP A 190 -14.33 -5.53 -3.51
C ASP A 190 -13.67 -5.11 -2.19
N LEU A 191 -13.17 -3.87 -2.12
CA LEU A 191 -12.57 -3.34 -0.89
C LEU A 191 -13.62 -3.12 0.20
N GLU A 192 -14.82 -2.66 -0.17
CA GLU A 192 -15.96 -2.57 0.77
C GLU A 192 -16.23 -3.94 1.40
N TRP A 193 -16.36 -4.98 0.60
CA TRP A 193 -16.54 -6.35 1.07
C TRP A 193 -15.38 -6.81 1.95
N ALA A 194 -14.13 -6.56 1.54
CA ALA A 194 -12.95 -6.99 2.27
C ALA A 194 -12.84 -6.31 3.64
N LEU A 195 -13.11 -5.00 3.72
CA LEU A 195 -13.08 -4.26 4.98
C LEU A 195 -14.19 -4.72 5.94
N GLN A 196 -15.41 -4.97 5.42
CA GLN A 196 -16.49 -5.55 6.20
C GLN A 196 -16.10 -6.92 6.73
N LYS A 197 -15.53 -7.77 5.85
CA LYS A 197 -15.10 -9.12 6.22
C LYS A 197 -13.99 -9.12 7.27
N LEU A 198 -13.02 -8.20 7.19
CA LEU A 198 -12.02 -8.04 8.25
C LEU A 198 -12.67 -7.70 9.59
N ARG A 199 -13.62 -6.77 9.61
CA ARG A 199 -14.30 -6.33 10.84
C ARG A 199 -15.17 -7.41 11.49
N GLU A 200 -15.61 -8.41 10.72
CA GLU A 200 -16.32 -9.57 11.29
C GLU A 200 -15.43 -10.41 12.22
N PHE A 201 -14.11 -10.44 11.96
CA PHE A 201 -13.18 -11.32 12.69
C PHE A 201 -12.17 -10.58 13.56
N ALA A 202 -11.80 -9.33 13.18
CA ALA A 202 -10.78 -8.58 13.87
C ALA A 202 -11.04 -7.06 13.84
N PRO A 203 -10.69 -6.32 14.89
CA PRO A 203 -10.82 -4.87 14.89
C PRO A 203 -9.78 -4.24 13.95
N ILE A 204 -10.24 -3.37 13.04
CA ILE A 204 -9.36 -2.44 12.32
C ILE A 204 -9.11 -1.26 13.28
N THR A 205 -7.97 -1.27 13.94
CA THR A 205 -7.63 -0.28 14.97
C THR A 205 -6.99 0.97 14.41
N SER A 206 -6.39 0.87 13.23
CA SER A 206 -5.73 1.98 12.56
C SER A 206 -5.53 1.70 11.08
N GLY A 207 -5.23 2.73 10.31
CA GLY A 207 -5.00 2.55 8.88
C GLY A 207 -4.70 3.84 8.13
N ASP A 208 -4.46 3.70 6.84
CA ASP A 208 -4.30 4.83 5.93
C ASP A 208 -4.77 4.53 4.51
N ILE A 209 -4.98 5.59 3.74
CA ILE A 209 -5.23 5.53 2.30
C ILE A 209 -4.25 6.47 1.61
N CYS A 210 -3.62 6.01 0.54
CA CYS A 210 -2.79 6.81 -0.37
C CYS A 210 -3.13 6.49 -1.84
N GLY A 211 -2.34 6.99 -2.78
CA GLY A 211 -2.42 6.63 -4.19
C GLY A 211 -3.06 7.68 -5.09
N ALA A 212 -3.71 8.71 -4.54
CA ALA A 212 -4.34 9.74 -5.36
C ALA A 212 -3.33 10.45 -6.27
N TYR A 213 -3.68 10.63 -7.55
CA TYR A 213 -2.81 11.33 -8.50
C TYR A 213 -2.42 12.72 -8.01
N SER A 214 -1.15 13.02 -8.11
CA SER A 214 -0.64 14.38 -7.96
C SER A 214 0.52 14.64 -8.93
N PRO A 215 0.62 15.83 -9.54
CA PRO A 215 1.72 16.17 -10.43
C PRO A 215 3.07 15.95 -9.76
N PRO A 216 4.00 15.16 -10.38
CA PRO A 216 5.28 14.89 -9.77
C PRO A 216 6.13 16.15 -9.64
N LYS A 217 6.67 16.36 -8.43
CA LYS A 217 7.67 17.39 -8.13
C LYS A 217 8.74 16.78 -7.25
N TYR A 218 10.00 17.00 -7.57
CA TYR A 218 11.15 16.44 -6.88
C TYR A 218 12.12 17.52 -6.44
N ALA A 219 12.64 17.41 -5.23
CA ALA A 219 13.65 18.33 -4.70
C ALA A 219 15.08 17.95 -5.10
N ARG A 220 15.31 16.68 -5.48
CA ARG A 220 16.64 16.18 -5.85
C ARG A 220 16.58 15.54 -7.24
N TRP A 221 17.58 15.85 -8.09
CA TRP A 221 17.63 15.36 -9.47
C TRP A 221 17.73 13.82 -9.55
N LYS A 222 18.52 13.18 -8.66
CA LYS A 222 18.62 11.68 -8.60
C LYS A 222 17.28 11.04 -8.23
N GLN A 223 16.54 11.65 -7.33
CA GLN A 223 15.20 11.19 -6.92
C GLN A 223 14.23 11.33 -8.10
N GLY A 224 14.28 12.47 -8.82
CA GLY A 224 13.46 12.70 -10.01
C GLY A 224 13.78 11.69 -11.11
N PHE A 225 15.06 11.50 -11.42
CA PHE A 225 15.49 10.54 -12.43
C PHE A 225 15.02 9.12 -12.10
N ALA A 226 15.23 8.65 -10.86
CA ALA A 226 14.78 7.32 -10.43
C ALA A 226 13.26 7.18 -10.50
N GLY A 227 12.50 8.17 -9.99
CA GLY A 227 11.05 8.13 -10.03
C GLY A 227 10.47 8.17 -11.46
N GLU A 228 11.07 8.96 -12.37
CA GLU A 228 10.64 9.00 -13.76
C GLU A 228 11.06 7.74 -14.56
N PHE A 229 12.14 7.07 -14.14
CA PHE A 229 12.57 5.82 -14.76
C PHE A 229 11.67 4.65 -14.36
N ASP A 230 11.25 4.61 -13.09
CA ASP A 230 10.48 3.52 -12.51
C ASP A 230 8.98 3.61 -12.84
N ARG A 231 8.49 4.82 -13.02
CA ARG A 231 7.07 5.04 -13.31
C ARG A 231 6.64 4.57 -14.69
N PRO A 232 5.38 4.10 -14.79
CA PRO A 232 4.77 3.83 -16.10
C PRO A 232 4.69 5.11 -16.92
N LYS A 233 4.85 4.98 -18.23
CA LYS A 233 4.74 6.11 -19.19
C LYS A 233 3.29 6.42 -19.49
N LEU A 234 2.53 6.82 -18.48
CA LEU A 234 1.12 7.19 -18.62
C LEU A 234 0.99 8.64 -19.08
N ALA A 235 0.00 8.91 -19.91
CA ALA A 235 -0.37 10.27 -20.26
C ALA A 235 -0.87 11.02 -19.00
N PRO A 236 -0.50 12.29 -18.81
CA PRO A 236 -1.02 13.08 -17.68
C PRO A 236 -2.56 13.11 -17.72
N PRO A 237 -3.24 12.77 -16.62
CA PRO A 237 -4.69 12.77 -16.58
C PRO A 237 -5.26 14.20 -16.53
N ASN A 238 -6.53 14.35 -16.89
CA ASN A 238 -7.27 15.55 -16.53
C ASN A 238 -7.37 15.65 -15.01
N LEU A 239 -6.85 16.73 -14.43
CA LEU A 239 -6.72 16.91 -12.97
C LEU A 239 -8.08 16.96 -12.25
N GLU A 240 -9.07 17.61 -12.87
CA GLU A 240 -10.41 17.69 -12.30
C GLU A 240 -11.10 16.33 -12.27
N LYS A 241 -11.03 15.60 -13.39
CA LYS A 241 -11.53 14.22 -13.46
C LYS A 241 -10.82 13.33 -12.44
N ALA A 242 -9.50 13.42 -12.33
CA ALA A 242 -8.74 12.65 -11.35
C ALA A 242 -9.18 12.95 -9.92
N ARG A 243 -9.36 14.23 -9.58
CA ARG A 243 -9.85 14.66 -8.27
C ARG A 243 -11.26 14.13 -7.99
N THR A 244 -12.19 14.30 -8.93
CA THR A 244 -13.57 13.86 -8.75
C THR A 244 -13.66 12.34 -8.58
N THR A 245 -12.96 11.57 -9.42
CA THR A 245 -12.92 10.12 -9.32
C THR A 245 -12.37 9.65 -7.98
N ASN A 246 -11.21 10.19 -7.57
CA ASN A 246 -10.58 9.80 -6.32
C ASN A 246 -11.39 10.21 -5.08
N LEU A 247 -12.04 11.38 -5.09
CA LEU A 247 -12.93 11.81 -4.01
C LEU A 247 -14.12 10.87 -3.86
N ALA A 248 -14.78 10.53 -4.96
CA ALA A 248 -15.93 9.61 -4.94
C ALA A 248 -15.55 8.22 -4.38
N THR A 249 -14.33 7.77 -4.66
CA THR A 249 -13.77 6.52 -4.10
C THR A 249 -13.47 6.67 -2.61
N LEU A 250 -12.83 7.76 -2.21
CA LEU A 250 -12.51 8.03 -0.80
C LEU A 250 -13.76 8.19 0.07
N GLU A 251 -14.81 8.83 -0.43
CA GLU A 251 -16.10 8.98 0.25
C GLU A 251 -16.74 7.63 0.60
N LYS A 252 -16.48 6.59 -0.20
CA LYS A 252 -16.95 5.22 0.07
C LYS A 252 -16.02 4.47 1.01
N LEU A 253 -14.70 4.52 0.78
CA LEU A 253 -13.75 3.69 1.51
C LEU A 253 -13.41 4.25 2.90
N TRP A 254 -13.37 5.57 3.07
CA TRP A 254 -12.97 6.18 4.33
C TRP A 254 -13.87 5.83 5.52
N PRO A 255 -15.21 5.93 5.43
CA PRO A 255 -16.09 5.52 6.53
C PRO A 255 -15.93 4.04 6.90
N LEU A 256 -15.77 3.19 5.88
CA LEU A 256 -15.56 1.75 6.10
C LEU A 256 -14.22 1.47 6.78
N LEU A 257 -13.15 2.17 6.37
CA LEU A 257 -11.84 2.03 7.01
C LEU A 257 -11.85 2.53 8.45
N THR A 258 -12.50 3.64 8.73
CA THR A 258 -12.51 4.28 10.06
C THR A 258 -13.57 3.70 11.01
N GLY A 259 -14.57 3.00 10.49
CA GLY A 259 -15.73 2.55 11.28
C GLY A 259 -16.69 3.68 11.64
N SER A 260 -16.70 4.76 10.86
CA SER A 260 -17.54 5.96 11.09
C SER A 260 -18.89 5.88 10.38
N LEU A 261 -19.48 4.67 10.28
CA LEU A 261 -20.79 4.43 9.68
C LEU A 261 -21.91 4.69 10.68
#